data_f4d143dff7b577c5ac87a840446ddee8
#
_entry.id   f4d143dff7b577c5ac87a840446ddee8
#
_cell.length_a   1.000
_cell.length_b   1.000
_cell.length_c   1.000
_cell.angle_alpha   90.00
_cell.angle_beta   90.00
_cell.angle_gamma   90.00
#
_symmetry.space_group_name_H-M   'P 1'
#
loop_
_entity.id
_entity.type
_entity.pdbx_description
1 polymer ?
#
loop_
_entity_poly.entity_id
_entity_poly.type
_entity_poly.pdbx_seq_one_letter_code
_entity_poly.pdbx_strand_id
1 'polypeptide(L)'
;MFSKFLLVFFSFFIIVIFITNNSNANIYQLTCKNNKNTTVWVYSFKRNAVVLSEINQGKTKVNFTMGKKTNTSFTSKGKLSKIKTDVTYDQNSNKLSVLQTSLRGSNQFYQCSKPKLIKEE
;
A
#
# COMPACT_ATOMS: atom_id res chain seq x y z
N MET A 1 -10.25 -31.80 -37.05
CA MET A 1 -9.91 -30.44 -37.41
C MET A 1 -10.48 -29.42 -36.43
N PHE A 2 -11.74 -29.48 -36.09
CA PHE A 2 -12.37 -28.56 -35.12
C PHE A 2 -11.86 -28.73 -33.71
N SER A 3 -11.49 -29.94 -33.29
CA SER A 3 -11.01 -30.18 -31.93
C SER A 3 -9.67 -29.52 -31.65
N LYS A 4 -8.79 -29.42 -32.61
CA LYS A 4 -7.50 -28.73 -32.43
C LYS A 4 -7.67 -27.24 -32.29
N PHE A 5 -8.60 -26.65 -33.00
CA PHE A 5 -8.90 -25.23 -32.93
C PHE A 5 -9.47 -24.86 -31.57
N LEU A 6 -10.39 -25.67 -31.05
CA LEU A 6 -10.98 -25.50 -29.75
C LEU A 6 -9.95 -25.59 -28.63
N LEU A 7 -9.01 -26.52 -28.72
CA LEU A 7 -7.94 -26.69 -27.72
C LEU A 7 -7.03 -25.45 -27.63
N VAL A 8 -6.65 -24.87 -28.75
CA VAL A 8 -5.80 -23.70 -28.79
C VAL A 8 -6.53 -22.50 -28.17
N PHE A 9 -7.79 -22.33 -28.48
CA PHE A 9 -8.61 -21.25 -27.91
C PHE A 9 -8.75 -21.38 -26.41
N PHE A 10 -8.94 -22.57 -25.90
CA PHE A 10 -9.08 -22.85 -24.47
C PHE A 10 -7.78 -22.56 -23.71
N SER A 11 -6.64 -22.92 -24.28
CA SER A 11 -5.33 -22.61 -23.67
C SER A 11 -5.08 -21.12 -23.56
N PHE A 12 -5.46 -20.35 -24.56
CA PHE A 12 -5.32 -18.90 -24.54
C PHE A 12 -6.14 -18.27 -23.42
N PHE A 13 -7.35 -18.75 -23.22
CA PHE A 13 -8.23 -18.25 -22.17
C PHE A 13 -7.66 -18.49 -20.77
N ILE A 14 -7.06 -19.65 -20.53
CA ILE A 14 -6.43 -19.98 -19.25
C ILE A 14 -5.25 -19.04 -18.96
N ILE A 15 -4.45 -18.71 -19.97
CA ILE A 15 -3.31 -17.80 -19.82
C ILE A 15 -3.77 -16.40 -19.39
N VAL A 16 -4.86 -15.89 -19.96
CA VAL A 16 -5.39 -14.59 -19.60
C VAL A 16 -5.83 -14.53 -18.14
N ILE A 17 -6.50 -15.56 -17.64
CA ILE A 17 -6.93 -15.65 -16.24
C ILE A 17 -5.70 -15.67 -15.31
N PHE A 18 -4.65 -16.37 -15.69
CA PHE A 18 -3.44 -16.46 -14.89
C PHE A 18 -2.73 -15.12 -14.74
N ILE A 19 -2.70 -14.30 -15.80
CA ILE A 19 -2.08 -12.99 -15.79
C ILE A 19 -2.83 -12.03 -14.83
N THR A 20 -4.16 -12.07 -14.81
CA THR A 20 -4.96 -11.19 -13.96
C THR A 20 -4.77 -11.47 -12.47
N ASN A 21 -4.45 -12.71 -12.09
CA ASN A 21 -4.24 -13.08 -10.70
C ASN A 21 -2.92 -12.57 -10.12
N ASN A 22 -1.97 -12.15 -10.95
CA ASN A 22 -0.67 -11.66 -10.51
C ASN A 22 -0.62 -10.16 -10.26
N SER A 23 -1.68 -9.42 -10.59
CA SER A 23 -1.68 -7.95 -10.54
C SER A 23 -1.67 -7.37 -9.12
N ASN A 24 -2.05 -8.16 -8.09
CA ASN A 24 -2.18 -7.68 -6.71
C ASN A 24 -0.90 -7.81 -5.89
N ALA A 25 0.19 -8.34 -6.48
CA ALA A 25 1.45 -8.57 -5.76
C ALA A 25 2.41 -7.39 -5.83
N ASN A 26 1.98 -6.26 -6.38
CA ASN A 26 2.83 -5.10 -6.61
C ASN A 26 3.16 -4.35 -5.32
N ILE A 27 4.36 -3.79 -5.27
CA ILE A 27 4.81 -2.96 -4.17
C ILE A 27 4.86 -1.51 -4.63
N TYR A 28 4.23 -0.62 -3.87
CA TYR A 28 4.11 0.79 -4.17
C TYR A 28 4.83 1.64 -3.13
N GLN A 29 5.26 2.82 -3.57
CA GLN A 29 5.90 3.82 -2.72
C GLN A 29 5.06 5.09 -2.72
N LEU A 30 4.87 5.67 -1.54
CA LEU A 30 4.21 6.95 -1.33
C LEU A 30 5.18 7.93 -0.70
N THR A 31 5.22 9.14 -1.24
CA THR A 31 5.89 10.26 -0.58
C THR A 31 4.84 11.21 -0.07
N CYS A 32 4.79 11.42 1.23
CA CYS A 32 3.76 12.19 1.90
C CYS A 32 4.37 13.34 2.70
N LYS A 33 3.78 14.51 2.59
CA LYS A 33 4.30 15.74 3.22
C LYS A 33 3.23 16.48 3.98
N ASN A 34 3.63 17.09 5.08
CA ASN A 34 2.86 18.12 5.77
C ASN A 34 3.79 19.30 6.10
N ASN A 35 3.29 20.25 6.90
CA ASN A 35 4.07 21.46 7.24
C ASN A 35 5.33 21.15 8.06
N LYS A 36 5.40 19.99 8.70
CA LYS A 36 6.49 19.64 9.61
C LYS A 36 7.41 18.55 9.06
N ASN A 37 6.85 17.57 8.36
CA ASN A 37 7.58 16.34 8.03
C ASN A 37 7.32 15.90 6.62
N THR A 38 8.32 15.20 6.05
CA THR A 38 8.19 14.42 4.82
C THR A 38 8.42 12.96 5.19
N THR A 39 7.48 12.10 4.78
CA THR A 39 7.56 10.67 5.07
C THR A 39 7.47 9.88 3.78
N VAL A 40 8.17 8.74 3.74
CA VAL A 40 8.10 7.81 2.62
C VAL A 40 7.59 6.47 3.15
N TRP A 41 6.57 5.96 2.49
CA TRP A 41 5.88 4.73 2.85
C TRP A 41 5.96 3.74 1.70
N VAL A 42 6.09 2.47 2.03
CA VAL A 42 6.06 1.38 1.06
C VAL A 42 4.96 0.42 1.48
N TYR A 43 4.10 0.03 0.54
CA TYR A 43 3.00 -0.86 0.87
C TYR A 43 2.72 -1.90 -0.20
N SER A 44 2.15 -3.01 0.24
CA SER A 44 1.71 -4.11 -0.62
C SER A 44 0.35 -4.63 -0.12
N PHE A 45 -0.64 -4.60 -1.00
CA PHE A 45 -1.97 -5.13 -0.67
C PHE A 45 -1.94 -6.64 -0.45
N LYS A 46 -1.19 -7.36 -1.27
CA LYS A 46 -1.11 -8.82 -1.16
C LYS A 46 -0.51 -9.27 0.17
N ARG A 47 0.51 -8.56 0.62
CA ARG A 47 1.22 -8.88 1.86
C ARG A 47 0.56 -8.28 3.09
N ASN A 48 -0.47 -7.47 2.93
CA ASN A 48 -1.12 -6.72 4.01
C ASN A 48 -0.11 -5.90 4.81
N ALA A 49 0.92 -5.38 4.15
CA ALA A 49 2.05 -4.73 4.79
C ALA A 49 2.16 -3.27 4.40
N VAL A 50 2.46 -2.43 5.37
CA VAL A 50 2.82 -1.03 5.18
C VAL A 50 4.07 -0.77 6.00
N VAL A 51 5.06 -0.15 5.39
CA VAL A 51 6.33 0.16 6.05
C VAL A 51 6.60 1.65 5.93
N LEU A 52 6.84 2.31 7.06
CA LEU A 52 7.39 3.65 7.07
C LEU A 52 8.89 3.53 6.85
N SER A 53 9.37 3.98 5.69
CA SER A 53 10.76 3.75 5.28
C SER A 53 11.66 4.97 5.46
N GLU A 54 11.12 6.18 5.47
CA GLU A 54 11.90 7.41 5.69
C GLU A 54 11.07 8.45 6.42
N ILE A 55 11.74 9.21 7.29
CA ILE A 55 11.21 10.41 7.92
C ILE A 55 12.24 11.52 7.72
N ASN A 56 11.87 12.60 7.00
CA ASN A 56 12.73 13.76 6.74
C ASN A 56 14.10 13.34 6.18
N GLN A 57 14.10 12.42 5.20
CA GLN A 57 15.27 11.85 4.54
C GLN A 57 16.11 10.89 5.40
N GLY A 58 15.75 10.71 6.67
CA GLY A 58 16.37 9.70 7.53
C GLY A 58 15.72 8.34 7.32
N LYS A 59 16.53 7.30 7.10
CA LYS A 59 16.02 5.96 6.90
C LYS A 59 15.52 5.37 8.21
N THR A 60 14.36 4.71 8.13
CA THR A 60 13.78 4.00 9.25
C THR A 60 13.10 2.73 8.73
N LYS A 61 12.59 1.91 9.63
CA LYS A 61 11.81 0.74 9.25
C LYS A 61 10.79 0.47 10.34
N VAL A 62 9.58 0.94 10.13
CA VAL A 62 8.47 0.69 11.05
C VAL A 62 7.39 -0.06 10.30
N ASN A 63 7.02 -1.24 10.78
CA ASN A 63 6.09 -2.14 10.13
C ASN A 63 4.68 -1.95 10.67
N PHE A 64 3.71 -1.90 9.76
CA PHE A 64 2.29 -1.84 10.05
C PHE A 64 1.60 -2.96 9.30
N THR A 65 0.49 -3.43 9.83
CA THR A 65 -0.31 -4.48 9.19
C THR A 65 -1.62 -3.90 8.72
N MET A 66 -1.97 -4.13 7.44
CA MET A 66 -3.24 -3.69 6.90
C MET A 66 -4.40 -4.42 7.56
N GLY A 67 -5.43 -3.66 7.96
CA GLY A 67 -6.71 -4.19 8.39
C GLY A 67 -7.71 -4.17 7.26
N LYS A 68 -8.39 -3.04 7.09
CA LYS A 68 -9.36 -2.86 6.00
C LYS A 68 -8.66 -2.33 4.76
N LYS A 69 -9.04 -2.84 3.60
CA LYS A 69 -8.51 -2.35 2.33
C LYS A 69 -9.55 -2.43 1.24
N THR A 70 -9.47 -1.46 0.33
CA THR A 70 -10.21 -1.43 -0.93
C THR A 70 -9.20 -1.34 -2.07
N ASN A 71 -9.65 -1.14 -3.31
CA ASN A 71 -8.73 -0.94 -4.44
C ASN A 71 -7.95 0.36 -4.36
N THR A 72 -8.42 1.34 -3.57
CA THR A 72 -7.87 2.70 -3.53
C THR A 72 -7.54 3.20 -2.14
N SER A 73 -7.75 2.38 -1.10
CA SER A 73 -7.51 2.82 0.28
C SER A 73 -7.13 1.66 1.19
N PHE A 74 -6.51 2.00 2.31
CA PHE A 74 -6.23 1.02 3.36
C PHE A 74 -6.19 1.68 4.72
N THR A 75 -6.45 0.88 5.75
CA THR A 75 -6.13 1.21 7.14
C THR A 75 -5.13 0.20 7.65
N SER A 76 -4.15 0.66 8.42
CA SER A 76 -3.13 -0.23 8.98
C SER A 76 -2.86 0.13 10.43
N LYS A 77 -2.35 -0.84 11.18
CA LYS A 77 -2.05 -0.70 12.61
C LYS A 77 -0.65 -1.18 12.92
N GLY A 78 0.01 -0.47 13.82
CA GLY A 78 1.34 -0.80 14.27
C GLY A 78 1.71 0.06 15.47
N LYS A 79 3.02 0.13 15.75
CA LYS A 79 3.55 0.97 16.82
C LYS A 79 4.67 1.85 16.28
N LEU A 80 4.53 3.15 16.49
CA LEU A 80 5.57 4.11 16.18
C LEU A 80 6.06 4.72 17.49
N SER A 81 7.34 4.59 17.77
CA SER A 81 7.94 5.04 19.04
C SER A 81 7.22 4.42 20.26
N LYS A 82 6.87 3.14 20.18
CA LYS A 82 6.17 2.36 21.22
C LYS A 82 4.72 2.78 21.44
N ILE A 83 4.18 3.68 20.66
CA ILE A 83 2.80 4.17 20.75
C ILE A 83 1.96 3.51 19.66
N LYS A 84 0.77 3.01 20.04
CA LYS A 84 -0.18 2.46 19.07
C LYS A 84 -0.52 3.50 18.03
N THR A 85 -0.37 3.12 16.77
CA THR A 85 -0.51 4.04 15.63
C THR A 85 -1.39 3.41 14.57
N ASP A 86 -2.39 4.16 14.13
CA ASP A 86 -3.25 3.80 13.01
C ASP A 86 -2.89 4.69 11.82
N VAL A 87 -2.65 4.07 10.66
CA VAL A 87 -2.33 4.79 9.42
C VAL A 87 -3.43 4.51 8.42
N THR A 88 -4.04 5.55 7.91
CA THR A 88 -5.10 5.46 6.91
C THR A 88 -4.70 6.23 5.66
N TYR A 89 -4.83 5.60 4.49
CA TYR A 89 -4.50 6.21 3.22
C TYR A 89 -5.67 6.09 2.26
N ASP A 90 -5.96 7.18 1.53
CA ASP A 90 -6.97 7.24 0.48
C ASP A 90 -6.33 7.77 -0.80
N GLN A 91 -6.24 6.91 -1.81
CA GLN A 91 -5.65 7.26 -3.11
C GLN A 91 -6.49 8.31 -3.86
N ASN A 92 -7.80 8.32 -3.67
CA ASN A 92 -8.68 9.26 -4.37
C ASN A 92 -8.40 10.70 -3.97
N SER A 93 -8.09 10.94 -2.71
CA SER A 93 -7.76 12.28 -2.20
C SER A 93 -6.25 12.49 -2.02
N ASN A 94 -5.45 11.45 -2.18
CA ASN A 94 -4.00 11.43 -1.91
C ASN A 94 -3.67 11.88 -0.48
N LYS A 95 -4.54 11.54 0.46
CA LYS A 95 -4.34 11.89 1.87
C LYS A 95 -3.98 10.68 2.71
N LEU A 96 -3.02 10.89 3.60
CA LEU A 96 -2.61 9.89 4.58
C LEU A 96 -2.73 10.51 5.96
N SER A 97 -3.36 9.78 6.89
CA SER A 97 -3.46 10.21 8.28
C SER A 97 -2.75 9.24 9.19
N VAL A 98 -2.08 9.77 10.19
CA VAL A 98 -1.38 9.00 11.22
C VAL A 98 -1.98 9.39 12.57
N LEU A 99 -2.70 8.46 13.19
CA LEU A 99 -3.32 8.67 14.49
C LEU A 99 -2.57 7.86 15.54
N GLN A 100 -1.99 8.55 16.50
CA GLN A 100 -1.34 7.92 17.65
C GLN A 100 -2.23 7.99 18.88
N THR A 101 -2.54 6.83 19.44
CA THR A 101 -3.36 6.73 20.64
C THR A 101 -2.47 6.92 21.87
N SER A 102 -2.34 8.14 22.34
CA SER A 102 -1.64 8.48 23.58
C SER A 102 -2.59 9.24 24.50
N LEU A 103 -2.12 9.56 25.70
CA LEU A 103 -2.93 10.32 26.67
C LEU A 103 -3.46 11.65 26.12
N ARG A 104 -2.75 12.24 25.15
CA ARG A 104 -3.16 13.50 24.52
C ARG A 104 -3.75 13.30 23.13
N GLY A 105 -3.62 12.09 22.54
CA GLY A 105 -3.99 11.85 21.17
C GLY A 105 -3.19 12.73 20.21
N SER A 106 -2.76 12.17 19.10
CA SER A 106 -2.06 12.94 18.07
C SER A 106 -2.56 12.46 16.72
N ASN A 107 -3.06 13.37 15.90
CA ASN A 107 -3.53 13.06 14.56
C ASN A 107 -2.80 13.97 13.59
N GLN A 108 -1.99 13.38 12.72
CA GLN A 108 -1.24 14.09 11.70
C GLN A 108 -1.77 13.75 10.33
N PHE A 109 -1.96 14.76 9.51
CA PHE A 109 -2.41 14.60 8.14
C PHE A 109 -1.29 14.96 7.18
N TYR A 110 -1.18 14.18 6.11
CA TYR A 110 -0.18 14.35 5.07
C TYR A 110 -0.85 14.40 3.72
N GLN A 111 -0.29 15.19 2.81
CA GLN A 111 -0.64 15.16 1.40
C GLN A 111 0.40 14.34 0.66
N CYS A 112 -0.04 13.33 -0.08
CA CYS A 112 0.84 12.41 -0.75
C CYS A 112 0.89 12.67 -2.25
N SER A 113 2.02 12.34 -2.88
CA SER A 113 2.11 12.22 -4.32
C SER A 113 1.44 10.92 -4.77
N LYS A 114 1.22 10.76 -6.08
CA LYS A 114 0.63 9.52 -6.60
C LYS A 114 1.52 8.33 -6.24
N PRO A 115 0.91 7.16 -5.94
CA PRO A 115 1.68 5.95 -5.67
C PRO A 115 2.59 5.60 -6.85
N LYS A 116 3.83 5.26 -6.54
CA LYS A 116 4.82 4.84 -7.53
C LYS A 116 5.04 3.35 -7.40
N LEU A 117 4.87 2.62 -8.51
CA LEU A 117 5.19 1.20 -8.55
C LEU A 117 6.70 1.02 -8.50
N ILE A 118 7.21 0.34 -7.47
CA ILE A 118 8.65 0.12 -7.31
C ILE A 118 9.06 -1.33 -7.53
N LYS A 119 8.12 -2.26 -7.43
CA LYS A 119 8.41 -3.68 -7.68
C LYS A 119 7.14 -4.42 -8.09
N GLU A 120 7.24 -5.21 -9.15
CA GLU A 120 6.21 -6.17 -9.55
C GLU A 120 6.60 -7.56 -9.06
N GLU A 121 5.62 -8.26 -8.47
CA GLU A 121 5.84 -9.64 -8.02
C GLU A 121 4.92 -10.62 -8.72
#